data_7ed1a4ddf57d29a4d2fb4aad993bee7e
#
_entry.id   7ed1a4ddf57d29a4d2fb4aad993bee7e
#
_cell.length_a   1.000
_cell.length_b   1.000
_cell.length_c   1.000
_cell.angle_alpha   90.00
_cell.angle_beta   90.00
_cell.angle_gamma   90.00
#
_symmetry.space_group_name_H-M   'P 1'
#
loop_
_entity.id
_entity.type
_entity.pdbx_description
1 polymer ?
#
loop_
_entity_poly.entity_id
_entity_poly.type
_entity_poly.pdbx_seq_one_letter_code
_entity_poly.pdbx_strand_id
1 'polypeptide(L)'
;MKLLRMIFLVLIVSACSSPKADSPATAKQEFAQFTKMAETLDNEFMDESRNFLTENGHLTGDKAQKSALKWLKEIDSKQIQKMNSLQIKDPQVNRLRTLFIQNRLDTEKAVENDGYAKKPSAKAMEINQKIERNKTEYRQLFDTLKKKYPL
;
A
#
# COMPACT_ATOMS: atom_id res chain seq x y z
N MET A 1 64.54 -5.28 -36.10
CA MET A 1 63.10 -4.92 -36.23
C MET A 1 62.41 -5.30 -34.95
N LYS A 2 62.17 -4.35 -34.06
CA LYS A 2 61.47 -4.55 -32.77
C LYS A 2 60.09 -4.03 -32.87
N LEU A 3 59.09 -4.92 -32.86
CA LEU A 3 57.66 -4.58 -32.84
C LEU A 3 57.30 -4.06 -31.46
N LEU A 4 56.97 -2.79 -31.39
CA LEU A 4 56.45 -2.12 -30.21
C LEU A 4 54.95 -2.50 -30.07
N ARG A 5 54.64 -3.36 -29.14
CA ARG A 5 53.23 -3.67 -28.78
C ARG A 5 52.73 -2.56 -27.89
N MET A 6 51.90 -1.71 -28.46
CA MET A 6 51.15 -0.70 -27.74
C MET A 6 49.94 -1.37 -27.06
N ILE A 7 50.00 -1.55 -25.75
CA ILE A 7 48.89 -2.03 -24.94
C ILE A 7 47.97 -0.83 -24.68
N PHE A 8 46.82 -0.78 -25.35
CA PHE A 8 45.74 0.14 -25.03
C PHE A 8 45.07 -0.32 -23.75
N LEU A 9 45.37 0.34 -22.65
CA LEU A 9 44.69 0.17 -21.38
C LEU A 9 43.35 0.92 -21.47
N VAL A 10 42.27 0.21 -21.83
CA VAL A 10 40.89 0.78 -21.77
C VAL A 10 40.48 0.82 -20.30
N LEU A 11 40.62 1.98 -19.69
CA LEU A 11 40.01 2.28 -18.40
C LEU A 11 38.47 2.30 -18.58
N ILE A 12 37.84 1.16 -18.29
CA ILE A 12 36.39 1.11 -18.10
C ILE A 12 36.11 1.82 -16.77
N VAL A 13 35.83 3.10 -16.83
CA VAL A 13 35.21 3.82 -15.72
C VAL A 13 33.78 3.30 -15.58
N SER A 14 33.62 2.26 -14.78
CA SER A 14 32.31 1.85 -14.29
C SER A 14 31.77 3.00 -13.44
N ALA A 15 31.04 3.92 -14.08
CA ALA A 15 30.21 4.86 -13.38
C ALA A 15 29.16 4.04 -12.63
N CYS A 16 29.44 3.71 -11.37
CA CYS A 16 28.41 3.37 -10.41
C CYS A 16 27.49 4.58 -10.32
N SER A 17 26.48 4.62 -11.19
CA SER A 17 25.37 5.54 -11.03
C SER A 17 24.64 5.11 -9.76
N SER A 18 25.03 5.70 -8.62
CA SER A 18 24.17 5.73 -7.44
C SER A 18 22.77 6.11 -7.92
N PRO A 19 21.70 5.42 -7.49
CA PRO A 19 20.36 5.82 -7.86
C PRO A 19 20.24 7.30 -7.50
N LYS A 20 20.07 8.14 -8.51
CA LYS A 20 19.82 9.59 -8.30
C LYS A 20 18.63 9.66 -7.37
N ALA A 21 18.82 10.28 -6.20
CA ALA A 21 17.70 10.66 -5.34
C ALA A 21 16.71 11.41 -6.24
N ASP A 22 15.47 10.92 -6.30
CA ASP A 22 14.46 11.49 -7.16
C ASP A 22 14.32 12.98 -6.84
N SER A 23 14.17 13.80 -7.88
CA SER A 23 14.01 15.25 -7.70
C SER A 23 12.75 15.51 -6.87
N PRO A 24 12.71 16.60 -6.07
CA PRO A 24 11.50 16.99 -5.33
C PRO A 24 10.25 17.09 -6.21
N ALA A 25 10.41 17.41 -7.50
CA ALA A 25 9.33 17.45 -8.48
C ALA A 25 8.76 16.04 -8.75
N THR A 26 9.61 15.01 -8.86
CA THR A 26 9.20 13.62 -9.06
C THR A 26 8.45 13.10 -7.83
N ALA A 27 8.98 13.34 -6.62
CA ALA A 27 8.33 12.93 -5.37
C ALA A 27 6.95 13.61 -5.18
N LYS A 28 6.82 14.89 -5.54
CA LYS A 28 5.52 15.59 -5.55
C LYS A 28 4.52 14.93 -6.51
N GLN A 29 4.97 14.60 -7.72
CA GLN A 29 4.13 13.94 -8.72
C GLN A 29 3.69 12.55 -8.26
N GLU A 30 4.61 11.76 -7.69
CA GLU A 30 4.30 10.43 -7.14
C GLU A 30 3.32 10.52 -5.97
N PHE A 31 3.47 11.51 -5.08
CA PHE A 31 2.54 11.75 -3.98
C PHE A 31 1.15 12.13 -4.49
N ALA A 32 1.04 12.99 -5.52
CA ALA A 32 -0.22 13.34 -6.14
C ALA A 32 -0.91 12.13 -6.80
N GLN A 33 -0.14 11.29 -7.51
CA GLN A 33 -0.65 10.05 -8.12
C GLN A 33 -1.14 9.06 -7.05
N PHE A 34 -0.36 8.87 -5.97
CA PHE A 34 -0.74 8.03 -4.85
C PHE A 34 -2.04 8.52 -4.21
N THR A 35 -2.14 9.82 -3.88
CA THR A 35 -3.32 10.41 -3.25
C THR A 35 -4.57 10.22 -4.10
N LYS A 36 -4.49 10.54 -5.39
CA LYS A 36 -5.60 10.34 -6.32
C LYS A 36 -6.03 8.87 -6.40
N MET A 37 -5.07 7.94 -6.46
CA MET A 37 -5.37 6.51 -6.46
C MET A 37 -6.02 6.08 -5.15
N ALA A 38 -5.49 6.49 -4.00
CA ALA A 38 -6.04 6.13 -2.69
C ALA A 38 -7.48 6.63 -2.54
N GLU A 39 -7.78 7.88 -2.90
CA GLU A 39 -9.15 8.44 -2.90
C GLU A 39 -10.09 7.65 -3.82
N THR A 40 -9.63 7.29 -5.03
CA THR A 40 -10.42 6.48 -5.96
C THR A 40 -10.75 5.11 -5.36
N LEU A 41 -9.76 4.44 -4.77
CA LEU A 41 -9.93 3.12 -4.17
C LEU A 41 -10.81 3.14 -2.93
N ASP A 42 -10.73 4.20 -2.11
CA ASP A 42 -11.60 4.37 -0.94
C ASP A 42 -13.06 4.61 -1.37
N ASN A 43 -13.31 5.40 -2.41
CA ASN A 43 -14.65 5.58 -2.97
C ASN A 43 -15.22 4.27 -3.54
N GLU A 44 -14.42 3.55 -4.35
CA GLU A 44 -14.80 2.22 -4.86
C GLU A 44 -15.15 1.26 -3.71
N PHE A 45 -14.34 1.24 -2.65
CA PHE A 45 -14.59 0.40 -1.49
C PHE A 45 -15.89 0.76 -0.77
N MET A 46 -16.20 2.05 -0.63
CA MET A 46 -17.45 2.50 0.00
C MET A 46 -18.67 2.09 -0.81
N ASP A 47 -18.61 2.21 -2.14
CA ASP A 47 -19.72 1.84 -3.02
C ASP A 47 -19.93 0.32 -3.04
N GLU A 48 -18.84 -0.46 -3.17
CA GLU A 48 -18.90 -1.93 -3.09
C GLU A 48 -19.39 -2.42 -1.71
N SER A 49 -18.99 -1.73 -0.62
CA SER A 49 -19.48 -2.03 0.73
C SER A 49 -20.99 -1.85 0.86
N ARG A 50 -21.55 -0.78 0.27
CA ARG A 50 -23.02 -0.54 0.27
C ARG A 50 -23.73 -1.64 -0.50
N ASN A 51 -23.23 -2.02 -1.67
CA ASN A 51 -23.79 -3.10 -2.48
C ASN A 51 -23.75 -4.43 -1.70
N PHE A 52 -22.59 -4.76 -1.13
CA PHE A 52 -22.42 -5.96 -0.31
C PHE A 52 -23.42 -6.01 0.86
N LEU A 53 -23.58 -4.91 1.60
CA LEU A 53 -24.52 -4.84 2.73
C LEU A 53 -25.97 -4.94 2.27
N THR A 54 -26.32 -4.37 1.12
CA THR A 54 -27.68 -4.49 0.55
C THR A 54 -28.00 -5.95 0.22
N GLU A 55 -27.06 -6.68 -0.35
CA GLU A 55 -27.25 -8.08 -0.76
C GLU A 55 -27.15 -9.06 0.42
N ASN A 56 -26.25 -8.81 1.36
CA ASN A 56 -25.84 -9.76 2.40
C ASN A 56 -26.22 -9.32 3.83
N GLY A 57 -26.83 -8.15 4.02
CA GLY A 57 -27.12 -7.62 5.35
C GLY A 57 -28.12 -8.46 6.18
N HIS A 58 -28.81 -9.42 5.55
CA HIS A 58 -29.67 -10.40 6.22
C HIS A 58 -28.90 -11.58 6.80
N LEU A 59 -27.63 -11.77 6.44
CA LEU A 59 -26.81 -12.86 6.93
C LEU A 59 -26.35 -12.60 8.37
N THR A 60 -26.20 -13.67 9.15
CA THR A 60 -25.73 -13.61 10.55
C THR A 60 -24.71 -14.72 10.85
N GLY A 61 -23.93 -14.54 11.92
CA GLY A 61 -22.99 -15.55 12.41
C GLY A 61 -21.94 -15.92 11.34
N ASP A 62 -21.60 -17.21 11.29
CA ASP A 62 -20.56 -17.74 10.40
C ASP A 62 -20.82 -17.47 8.91
N LYS A 63 -22.09 -17.41 8.50
CA LYS A 63 -22.44 -17.12 7.11
C LYS A 63 -22.08 -15.71 6.74
N ALA A 64 -22.40 -14.75 7.62
CA ALA A 64 -22.04 -13.33 7.43
C ALA A 64 -20.52 -13.17 7.37
N GLN A 65 -19.78 -13.81 8.29
CA GLN A 65 -18.33 -13.73 8.34
C GLN A 65 -17.68 -14.31 7.07
N LYS A 66 -18.10 -15.50 6.63
CA LYS A 66 -17.58 -16.12 5.41
C LYS A 66 -17.86 -15.29 4.17
N SER A 67 -19.07 -14.72 4.07
CA SER A 67 -19.44 -13.84 2.97
C SER A 67 -18.60 -12.54 2.96
N ALA A 68 -18.45 -11.91 4.12
CA ALA A 68 -17.63 -10.70 4.27
C ALA A 68 -16.15 -10.97 3.94
N LEU A 69 -15.59 -12.07 4.40
CA LEU A 69 -14.21 -12.43 4.12
C LEU A 69 -13.97 -12.68 2.62
N LYS A 70 -14.89 -13.39 1.96
CA LYS A 70 -14.82 -13.64 0.53
C LYS A 70 -14.83 -12.31 -0.23
N TRP A 71 -15.79 -11.44 0.07
CA TRP A 71 -15.92 -10.11 -0.54
C TRP A 71 -14.66 -9.25 -0.31
N LEU A 72 -14.14 -9.20 0.94
CA LEU A 72 -12.91 -8.46 1.25
C LEU A 72 -11.74 -8.95 0.41
N LYS A 73 -11.50 -10.25 0.32
CA LYS A 73 -10.40 -10.82 -0.49
C LYS A 73 -10.51 -10.45 -1.96
N GLU A 74 -11.71 -10.44 -2.50
CA GLU A 74 -11.94 -10.07 -3.91
C GLU A 74 -11.67 -8.58 -4.17
N ILE A 75 -12.19 -7.69 -3.32
CA ILE A 75 -11.99 -6.24 -3.49
C ILE A 75 -10.56 -5.82 -3.19
N ASP A 76 -9.97 -6.32 -2.10
CA ASP A 76 -8.61 -5.98 -1.70
C ASP A 76 -7.59 -6.47 -2.73
N SER A 77 -7.78 -7.66 -3.30
CA SER A 77 -6.92 -8.15 -4.40
C SER A 77 -6.89 -7.17 -5.58
N LYS A 78 -8.04 -6.68 -6.03
CA LYS A 78 -8.16 -5.70 -7.12
C LYS A 78 -7.50 -4.37 -6.74
N GLN A 79 -7.76 -3.88 -5.53
CA GLN A 79 -7.23 -2.60 -5.05
C GLN A 79 -5.72 -2.63 -4.84
N ILE A 80 -5.18 -3.72 -4.28
CA ILE A 80 -3.74 -3.94 -4.11
C ILE A 80 -3.05 -3.98 -5.47
N GLN A 81 -3.64 -4.65 -6.46
CA GLN A 81 -3.10 -4.68 -7.82
C GLN A 81 -3.03 -3.27 -8.43
N LYS A 82 -4.10 -2.47 -8.33
CA LYS A 82 -4.13 -1.08 -8.80
C LYS A 82 -3.07 -0.23 -8.08
N MET A 83 -2.97 -0.35 -6.76
CA MET A 83 -1.99 0.39 -5.96
C MET A 83 -0.55 0.00 -6.30
N ASN A 84 -0.29 -1.28 -6.57
CA ASN A 84 1.03 -1.77 -6.98
C ASN A 84 1.41 -1.37 -8.41
N SER A 85 0.47 -1.00 -9.27
CA SER A 85 0.77 -0.52 -10.62
C SER A 85 1.40 0.87 -10.64
N LEU A 86 1.30 1.63 -9.55
CA LEU A 86 1.95 2.93 -9.42
C LEU A 86 3.47 2.79 -9.40
N GLN A 87 4.15 3.54 -10.25
CA GLN A 87 5.60 3.60 -10.30
C GLN A 87 6.11 4.62 -9.27
N ILE A 88 6.27 4.19 -8.02
CA ILE A 88 6.70 5.03 -6.90
C ILE A 88 8.13 4.68 -6.51
N LYS A 89 9.01 5.67 -6.55
CA LYS A 89 10.43 5.57 -6.20
C LYS A 89 10.75 6.31 -4.89
N ASP A 90 10.04 7.42 -4.62
CA ASP A 90 10.22 8.15 -3.36
C ASP A 90 9.93 7.21 -2.16
N PRO A 91 10.88 7.07 -1.23
CA PRO A 91 10.75 6.11 -0.13
C PRO A 91 9.61 6.45 0.83
N GLN A 92 9.28 7.73 1.01
CA GLN A 92 8.19 8.16 1.92
C GLN A 92 6.83 7.90 1.28
N VAL A 93 6.66 8.19 -0.02
CA VAL A 93 5.45 7.87 -0.77
C VAL A 93 5.27 6.35 -0.87
N ASN A 94 6.36 5.60 -1.11
CA ASN A 94 6.33 4.15 -1.11
C ASN A 94 5.96 3.56 0.27
N ARG A 95 6.36 4.21 1.36
CA ARG A 95 5.94 3.82 2.71
C ARG A 95 4.43 4.01 2.91
N LEU A 96 3.83 5.11 2.40
CA LEU A 96 2.37 5.29 2.40
C LEU A 96 1.67 4.16 1.66
N ARG A 97 2.15 3.80 0.47
CA ARG A 97 1.63 2.68 -0.31
C ARG A 97 1.68 1.38 0.47
N THR A 98 2.82 1.10 1.11
CA THR A 98 2.99 -0.12 1.92
C THR A 98 2.00 -0.16 3.09
N LEU A 99 1.81 0.95 3.79
CA LEU A 99 0.87 1.05 4.90
C LEU A 99 -0.58 0.89 4.44
N PHE A 100 -0.95 1.47 3.29
CA PHE A 100 -2.27 1.29 2.68
C PHE A 100 -2.56 -0.19 2.41
N ILE A 101 -1.64 -0.88 1.72
CA ILE A 101 -1.78 -2.30 1.40
C ILE A 101 -1.82 -3.15 2.68
N GLN A 102 -0.93 -2.88 3.63
CA GLN A 102 -0.84 -3.64 4.87
C GLN A 102 -2.13 -3.53 5.70
N ASN A 103 -2.75 -2.35 5.74
CA ASN A 103 -4.03 -2.17 6.44
C ASN A 103 -5.15 -3.02 5.83
N ARG A 104 -5.20 -3.16 4.50
CA ARG A 104 -6.16 -4.03 3.82
C ARG A 104 -5.95 -5.50 4.22
N LEU A 105 -4.74 -6.00 4.09
CA LEU A 105 -4.38 -7.38 4.44
C LEU A 105 -4.58 -7.70 5.93
N ASP A 106 -4.29 -6.75 6.81
CA ASP A 106 -4.50 -6.95 8.25
C ASP A 106 -6.01 -6.91 8.59
N THR A 107 -6.83 -6.15 7.85
CA THR A 107 -8.29 -6.16 8.00
C THR A 107 -8.88 -7.52 7.61
N GLU A 108 -8.44 -8.14 6.50
CA GLU A 108 -8.83 -9.51 6.15
C GLU A 108 -8.51 -10.48 7.28
N LYS A 109 -7.27 -10.42 7.82
CA LYS A 109 -6.85 -11.26 8.93
C LYS A 109 -7.67 -11.03 10.20
N ALA A 110 -8.06 -9.78 10.47
CA ALA A 110 -8.93 -9.47 11.60
C ALA A 110 -10.29 -10.14 11.44
N VAL A 111 -10.89 -10.08 10.25
CA VAL A 111 -12.16 -10.77 9.95
C VAL A 111 -12.03 -12.29 10.10
N GLU A 112 -10.92 -12.88 9.58
CA GLU A 112 -10.64 -14.31 9.71
C GLU A 112 -10.55 -14.78 11.17
N ASN A 113 -10.11 -13.92 12.09
CA ASN A 113 -9.87 -14.26 13.49
C ASN A 113 -10.94 -13.67 14.43
N ASP A 114 -12.16 -13.43 13.93
CA ASP A 114 -13.28 -12.85 14.71
C ASP A 114 -12.98 -11.49 15.33
N GLY A 115 -12.18 -10.67 14.64
CA GLY A 115 -11.70 -9.38 15.15
C GLY A 115 -12.80 -8.37 15.45
N TYR A 116 -13.99 -8.57 14.90
CA TYR A 116 -15.17 -7.73 15.11
C TYR A 116 -16.24 -8.41 15.99
N ALA A 117 -15.94 -9.56 16.57
CA ALA A 117 -16.81 -10.20 17.54
C ALA A 117 -16.91 -9.38 18.84
N LYS A 118 -18.02 -9.57 19.61
CA LYS A 118 -18.16 -8.93 20.93
C LYS A 118 -17.00 -9.26 21.90
N LYS A 119 -16.39 -10.46 21.72
CA LYS A 119 -15.21 -10.88 22.47
C LYS A 119 -14.18 -11.42 21.48
N PRO A 120 -13.34 -10.54 20.92
CA PRO A 120 -12.31 -10.98 19.98
C PRO A 120 -11.26 -11.85 20.67
N SER A 121 -10.65 -12.78 19.93
CA SER A 121 -9.53 -13.58 20.42
C SER A 121 -8.30 -12.71 20.70
N ALA A 122 -7.36 -13.20 21.51
CA ALA A 122 -6.10 -12.50 21.78
C ALA A 122 -5.36 -12.17 20.46
N LYS A 123 -5.36 -13.12 19.51
CA LYS A 123 -4.77 -12.90 18.17
C LYS A 123 -5.47 -11.80 17.40
N ALA A 124 -6.80 -11.75 17.43
CA ALA A 124 -7.57 -10.70 16.78
C ALA A 124 -7.31 -9.33 17.41
N MET A 125 -7.17 -9.27 18.75
CA MET A 125 -6.81 -8.03 19.44
C MET A 125 -5.42 -7.51 19.03
N GLU A 126 -4.43 -8.39 18.90
CA GLU A 126 -3.09 -8.04 18.41
C GLU A 126 -3.13 -7.47 16.98
N ILE A 127 -3.89 -8.12 16.10
CA ILE A 127 -4.08 -7.64 14.71
C ILE A 127 -4.73 -6.26 14.72
N ASN A 128 -5.78 -6.05 15.50
CA ASN A 128 -6.46 -4.76 15.58
C ASN A 128 -5.54 -3.65 16.12
N GLN A 129 -4.71 -3.95 17.13
CA GLN A 129 -3.70 -2.99 17.62
C GLN A 129 -2.67 -2.64 16.53
N LYS A 130 -2.26 -3.62 15.72
CA LYS A 130 -1.36 -3.39 14.60
C LYS A 130 -2.01 -2.49 13.54
N ILE A 131 -3.29 -2.74 13.21
CA ILE A 131 -4.05 -1.89 12.28
C ILE A 131 -4.06 -0.44 12.77
N GLU A 132 -4.36 -0.20 14.06
CA GLU A 132 -4.41 1.16 14.60
C GLU A 132 -3.04 1.85 14.62
N ARG A 133 -1.95 1.12 14.90
CA ARG A 133 -0.59 1.67 14.76
C ARG A 133 -0.29 2.06 13.30
N ASN A 134 -0.60 1.19 12.34
CA ASN A 134 -0.39 1.45 10.92
C ASN A 134 -1.21 2.66 10.43
N LYS A 135 -2.47 2.79 10.87
CA LYS A 135 -3.31 3.95 10.55
C LYS A 135 -2.73 5.25 11.11
N THR A 136 -2.21 5.21 12.34
CA THR A 136 -1.58 6.38 12.97
C THR A 136 -0.33 6.81 12.19
N GLU A 137 0.55 5.85 11.85
CA GLU A 137 1.75 6.12 11.04
C GLU A 137 1.36 6.67 9.65
N TYR A 138 0.36 6.06 9.00
CA TYR A 138 -0.13 6.52 7.70
C TYR A 138 -0.58 7.98 7.75
N ARG A 139 -1.41 8.36 8.74
CA ARG A 139 -1.89 9.74 8.90
C ARG A 139 -0.75 10.73 9.11
N GLN A 140 0.17 10.42 10.02
CA GLN A 140 1.32 11.28 10.31
C GLN A 140 2.22 11.50 9.10
N LEU A 141 2.50 10.43 8.36
CA LEU A 141 3.31 10.49 7.15
C LEU A 141 2.59 11.25 6.03
N PHE A 142 1.30 10.98 5.84
CA PHE A 142 0.47 11.67 4.85
C PHE A 142 0.42 13.18 5.11
N ASP A 143 0.18 13.60 6.36
CA ASP A 143 0.14 15.00 6.75
C ASP A 143 1.51 15.68 6.55
N THR A 144 2.59 14.97 6.83
CA THR A 144 3.96 15.44 6.60
C THR A 144 4.20 15.68 5.10
N LEU A 145 3.83 14.71 4.26
CA LEU A 145 3.99 14.84 2.81
C LEU A 145 3.07 15.89 2.20
N LYS A 146 1.85 16.03 2.70
CA LYS A 146 0.90 17.08 2.29
C LYS A 146 1.44 18.48 2.58
N LYS A 147 2.12 18.68 3.71
CA LYS A 147 2.80 19.96 4.03
C LYS A 147 4.00 20.21 3.11
N LYS A 148 4.75 19.14 2.80
CA LYS A 148 5.95 19.21 1.95
C LYS A 148 5.60 19.39 0.46
N TYR A 149 4.54 18.76 0.01
CA TYR A 149 4.07 18.72 -1.38
C TYR A 149 2.59 19.13 -1.45
N PRO A 150 2.27 20.41 -1.35
CA PRO A 150 0.88 20.89 -1.44
C PRO A 150 0.28 20.47 -2.79
N LEU A 151 -0.91 19.80 -2.70
CA LEU A 151 -1.69 19.26 -3.82
C LEU A 151 -2.66 20.31 -4.34
#